data_4e208cb5589b83dbd28cfc82cb830481
#
_entry.id   4e208cb5589b83dbd28cfc82cb830481
#
_cell.length_a   1.000
_cell.length_b   1.000
_cell.length_c   1.000
_cell.angle_alpha   90.00
_cell.angle_beta   90.00
_cell.angle_gamma   90.00
#
_symmetry.space_group_name_H-M   'P 1'
#
loop_
_entity.id
_entity.type
_entity.pdbx_description
1 polymer ?
#
loop_
_entity_poly.entity_id
_entity_poly.type
_entity_poly.pdbx_seq_one_letter_code
_entity_poly.pdbx_strand_id
1 'polypeptide(L)'
;MHENEWKPPAEFDEKIRAWMTAQGWTANSTRDYFDEEVYAWRQDTSSGSSPTLWITRSVIEKHKASHVIRELDRLDVAERMRSNPKSRFMVTQEAGQIVIKSWRRTE
;
A
#
# COMPACT_ATOMS: atom_id res chain seq x y z
N MET A 1 -0.38 7.46 -26.83
CA MET A 1 -1.01 8.09 -25.81
C MET A 1 -1.56 7.17 -24.80
N HIS A 2 -1.71 7.60 -23.64
CA HIS A 2 -2.01 6.75 -22.58
C HIS A 2 -3.04 7.34 -21.74
N GLU A 3 -4.06 7.71 -22.40
CA GLU A 3 -5.09 8.45 -21.78
C GLU A 3 -5.75 7.69 -20.67
N ASN A 4 -5.57 6.42 -20.60
CA ASN A 4 -6.29 5.65 -19.62
C ASN A 4 -5.46 5.17 -18.48
N GLU A 5 -4.50 5.98 -18.07
CA GLU A 5 -3.75 5.62 -16.90
C GLU A 5 -4.67 5.59 -15.70
N TRP A 6 -4.81 4.44 -15.11
CA TRP A 6 -5.68 4.29 -13.96
C TRP A 6 -5.03 4.86 -12.72
N LYS A 7 -5.81 5.50 -11.88
CA LYS A 7 -5.35 6.01 -10.59
C LYS A 7 -6.39 5.68 -9.54
N PRO A 8 -5.98 5.53 -8.28
CA PRO A 8 -6.97 5.37 -7.23
C PRO A 8 -7.81 6.63 -7.12
N PRO A 9 -9.05 6.52 -6.64
CA PRO A 9 -9.82 7.72 -6.34
C PRO A 9 -9.06 8.62 -5.39
N ALA A 10 -9.20 9.93 -5.56
CA ALA A 10 -8.46 10.88 -4.74
C ALA A 10 -8.72 10.66 -3.26
N GLU A 11 -9.96 10.35 -2.90
CA GLU A 11 -10.29 10.12 -1.50
C GLU A 11 -9.56 8.88 -0.96
N PHE A 12 -9.45 7.83 -1.77
CA PHE A 12 -8.73 6.64 -1.35
C PHE A 12 -7.26 6.97 -1.10
N ASP A 13 -6.65 7.66 -2.05
CA ASP A 13 -5.25 8.03 -1.93
C ASP A 13 -5.01 8.89 -0.70
N GLU A 14 -5.87 9.87 -0.46
CA GLU A 14 -5.71 10.76 0.69
C GLU A 14 -5.81 10.00 2.01
N LYS A 15 -6.71 9.05 2.10
CA LYS A 15 -6.88 8.30 3.33
C LYS A 15 -5.70 7.38 3.61
N ILE A 16 -5.15 6.76 2.57
CA ILE A 16 -3.98 5.91 2.76
C ILE A 16 -2.77 6.77 3.14
N ARG A 17 -2.61 7.93 2.49
CA ARG A 17 -1.53 8.83 2.89
C ARG A 17 -1.67 9.29 4.32
N ALA A 18 -2.90 9.59 4.75
CA ALA A 18 -3.13 10.01 6.13
C ALA A 18 -2.78 8.89 7.10
N TRP A 19 -3.12 7.65 6.73
CA TRP A 19 -2.75 6.51 7.56
C TRP A 19 -1.23 6.40 7.69
N MET A 20 -0.53 6.55 6.57
CA MET A 20 0.94 6.49 6.59
C MET A 20 1.51 7.63 7.44
N THR A 21 0.96 8.83 7.28
CA THR A 21 1.43 9.97 8.06
C THR A 21 1.22 9.77 9.55
N ALA A 22 0.10 9.15 9.91
CA ALA A 22 -0.17 8.85 11.31
C ALA A 22 0.85 7.88 11.90
N GLN A 23 1.48 7.07 11.05
CA GLN A 23 2.52 6.16 11.51
C GLN A 23 3.90 6.81 11.50
N GLY A 24 4.00 8.05 11.06
CA GLY A 24 5.28 8.75 11.03
C GLY A 24 5.97 8.73 9.67
N TRP A 25 5.27 8.31 8.64
CA TRP A 25 5.87 8.23 7.30
C TRP A 25 5.22 9.24 6.38
N THR A 26 6.04 10.01 5.67
CA THR A 26 5.55 10.91 4.63
C THR A 26 5.56 10.13 3.32
N ALA A 27 4.40 9.75 2.87
CA ALA A 27 4.30 8.81 1.76
C ALA A 27 3.97 9.51 0.46
N ASN A 28 4.66 9.11 -0.59
CA ASN A 28 4.29 9.44 -1.96
C ASN A 28 3.69 8.20 -2.59
N SER A 29 2.79 8.42 -3.53
CA SER A 29 2.14 7.30 -4.19
C SER A 29 2.56 7.26 -5.65
N THR A 30 2.67 6.06 -6.17
CA THR A 30 3.03 5.89 -7.56
C THR A 30 2.43 4.58 -8.05
N ARG A 31 2.10 4.56 -9.34
CA ARG A 31 1.59 3.34 -9.94
C ARG A 31 2.76 2.39 -10.17
N ASP A 32 2.50 1.13 -9.95
CA ASP A 32 3.52 0.13 -10.12
C ASP A 32 2.87 -1.09 -10.75
N TYR A 33 3.65 -2.08 -11.03
CA TYR A 33 3.15 -3.29 -11.64
C TYR A 33 3.90 -4.47 -11.06
N PHE A 34 3.15 -5.47 -10.63
CA PHE A 34 3.76 -6.68 -10.15
C PHE A 34 2.93 -7.77 -10.73
N ASP A 35 2.44 -8.66 -10.70
CA ASP A 35 1.59 -9.57 -11.42
C ASP A 35 0.32 -8.91 -11.90
N GLU A 36 -0.08 -7.88 -11.24
CA GLU A 36 -1.21 -7.09 -11.65
C GLU A 36 -0.94 -5.66 -11.29
N GLU A 37 -1.81 -4.77 -11.70
CA GLU A 37 -1.63 -3.37 -11.42
C GLU A 37 -1.78 -3.10 -9.93
N VAL A 38 -0.82 -2.38 -9.36
CA VAL A 38 -0.85 -2.02 -7.95
C VAL A 38 -0.52 -0.55 -7.83
N TYR A 39 -0.87 0.04 -6.70
CA TYR A 39 -0.43 1.36 -6.35
C TYR A 39 0.43 1.26 -5.11
N ALA A 40 1.56 1.93 -5.13
CA ALA A 40 2.53 1.85 -4.05
C ALA A 40 2.53 3.14 -3.26
N TRP A 41 2.51 3.04 -1.96
CA TRP A 41 2.69 4.17 -1.06
C TRP A 41 3.98 3.92 -0.32
N ARG A 42 4.93 4.84 -0.46
CA ARG A 42 6.22 4.67 0.20
C ARG A 42 6.78 6.02 0.56
N GLN A 43 7.60 6.02 1.58
CA GLN A 43 8.28 7.22 1.98
C GLN A 43 9.48 7.45 1.07
N ASP A 44 9.58 8.66 0.58
CA ASP A 44 10.70 9.03 -0.27
C ASP A 44 11.86 9.40 0.64
N THR A 45 12.89 8.57 0.66
CA THR A 45 14.01 8.82 1.52
C THR A 45 15.28 8.45 0.81
N SER A 46 16.32 9.22 1.06
CA SER A 46 17.61 8.95 0.44
C SER A 46 18.29 7.73 1.03
N SER A 47 17.83 7.26 2.18
CA SER A 47 18.45 6.09 2.78
C SER A 47 18.04 4.80 2.09
N GLY A 48 16.93 4.81 1.38
CA GLY A 48 16.48 3.62 0.68
C GLY A 48 15.90 2.54 1.55
N SER A 49 15.72 2.82 2.84
CA SER A 49 15.23 1.82 3.78
C SER A 49 13.85 2.17 4.28
N SER A 50 12.97 2.54 3.41
CA SER A 50 11.63 2.92 3.84
C SER A 50 10.65 1.81 3.52
N PRO A 51 9.62 1.67 4.34
CA PRO A 51 8.60 0.67 4.07
C PRO A 51 7.80 1.04 2.84
N THR A 52 7.33 0.02 2.15
CA THR A 52 6.49 0.19 0.98
C THR A 52 5.23 -0.61 1.17
N LEU A 53 4.10 0.04 0.95
CA LEU A 53 2.80 -0.61 1.01
C LEU A 53 2.21 -0.60 -0.39
N TRP A 54 1.94 -1.78 -0.92
CA TRP A 54 1.30 -1.94 -2.22
C TRP A 54 -0.14 -2.34 -2.00
N ILE A 55 -1.05 -1.76 -2.78
CA ILE A 55 -2.45 -2.16 -2.76
C ILE A 55 -2.85 -2.45 -4.18
N THR A 56 -3.42 -3.63 -4.43
CA THR A 56 -3.78 -4.01 -5.77
C THR A 56 -4.98 -3.20 -6.25
N ARG A 57 -5.07 -3.03 -7.55
CA ARG A 57 -6.18 -2.31 -8.14
C ARG A 57 -7.52 -2.96 -7.78
N SER A 58 -7.57 -4.28 -7.74
CA SER A 58 -8.83 -4.95 -7.43
C SER A 58 -9.32 -4.61 -6.03
N VAL A 59 -8.41 -4.46 -5.06
CA VAL A 59 -8.80 -4.06 -3.72
C VAL A 59 -9.31 -2.63 -3.73
N ILE A 60 -8.59 -1.74 -4.44
CA ILE A 60 -8.98 -0.33 -4.47
C ILE A 60 -10.35 -0.16 -5.09
N GLU A 61 -10.67 -0.96 -6.10
CA GLU A 61 -11.95 -0.84 -6.78
C GLU A 61 -13.10 -1.47 -6.01
N LYS A 62 -12.82 -2.45 -5.18
CA LYS A 62 -13.90 -3.18 -4.53
C LYS A 62 -14.07 -2.88 -3.05
N HIS A 63 -13.13 -2.18 -2.44
CA HIS A 63 -13.18 -1.91 -1.01
C HIS A 63 -12.98 -0.43 -0.77
N LYS A 64 -13.67 0.10 0.23
CA LYS A 64 -13.46 1.47 0.62
C LYS A 64 -12.17 1.61 1.39
N ALA A 65 -11.56 2.80 1.32
CA ALA A 65 -10.32 3.04 2.03
C ALA A 65 -10.48 2.79 3.52
N SER A 66 -11.61 3.18 4.10
CA SER A 66 -11.82 2.98 5.53
C SER A 66 -11.80 1.50 5.90
N HIS A 67 -12.32 0.65 5.01
CA HIS A 67 -12.29 -0.79 5.26
C HIS A 67 -10.86 -1.32 5.18
N VAL A 68 -10.11 -0.87 4.17
CA VAL A 68 -8.72 -1.29 4.04
C VAL A 68 -7.92 -0.86 5.26
N ILE A 69 -8.10 0.38 5.71
CA ILE A 69 -7.37 0.90 6.85
C ILE A 69 -7.72 0.10 8.11
N ARG A 70 -8.98 -0.26 8.28
CA ARG A 70 -9.37 -1.07 9.42
C ARG A 70 -8.64 -2.41 9.42
N GLU A 71 -8.50 -3.02 8.24
CA GLU A 71 -7.79 -4.29 8.14
C GLU A 71 -6.29 -4.11 8.38
N LEU A 72 -5.72 -3.01 7.91
CA LEU A 72 -4.31 -2.74 8.18
C LEU A 72 -4.07 -2.62 9.68
N ASP A 73 -4.98 -1.96 10.39
CA ASP A 73 -4.85 -1.82 11.83
C ASP A 73 -5.08 -3.15 12.54
N ARG A 74 -6.07 -3.89 12.11
CA ARG A 74 -6.38 -5.17 12.74
C ARG A 74 -5.23 -6.15 12.63
N LEU A 75 -4.50 -6.09 11.53
CA LEU A 75 -3.40 -7.03 11.28
C LEU A 75 -2.05 -6.47 11.69
N ASP A 76 -2.04 -5.31 12.36
CA ASP A 76 -0.82 -4.68 12.86
C ASP A 76 0.20 -4.47 11.75
N VAL A 77 -0.27 -4.05 10.59
CA VAL A 77 0.62 -3.91 9.44
C VAL A 77 1.65 -2.82 9.69
N ALA A 78 1.26 -1.70 10.33
CA ALA A 78 2.20 -0.63 10.58
C ALA A 78 3.37 -1.11 11.44
N GLU A 79 3.07 -1.89 12.47
CA GLU A 79 4.12 -2.40 13.34
C GLU A 79 5.02 -3.37 12.59
N ARG A 80 4.42 -4.21 11.74
CA ARG A 80 5.20 -5.13 10.94
C ARG A 80 6.11 -4.39 9.97
N MET A 81 5.62 -3.30 9.41
CA MET A 81 6.44 -2.49 8.50
C MET A 81 7.59 -1.83 9.23
N ARG A 82 7.35 -1.34 10.46
CA ARG A 82 8.43 -0.73 11.25
C ARG A 82 9.51 -1.75 11.59
N SER A 83 9.09 -2.95 11.92
CA SER A 83 10.02 -3.99 12.31
C SER A 83 10.79 -4.55 11.13
N ASN A 84 10.28 -4.36 9.92
CA ASN A 84 10.89 -4.94 8.73
C ASN A 84 10.93 -3.92 7.62
N PRO A 85 11.75 -2.87 7.77
CA PRO A 85 11.72 -1.77 6.80
C PRO A 85 12.15 -2.17 5.40
N LYS A 86 12.84 -3.30 5.25
CA LYS A 86 13.24 -3.75 3.93
C LYS A 86 12.23 -4.71 3.30
N SER A 87 11.17 -5.03 4.00
CA SER A 87 10.14 -5.90 3.45
C SER A 87 9.13 -5.08 2.67
N ARG A 88 8.46 -5.74 1.75
CA ARG A 88 7.37 -5.15 0.99
C ARG A 88 6.08 -5.80 1.44
N PHE A 89 5.06 -4.99 1.53
CA PHE A 89 3.76 -5.46 1.99
C PHE A 89 2.73 -5.16 0.93
N MET A 90 1.95 -6.14 0.56
CA MET A 90 0.93 -5.96 -0.47
C MET A 90 -0.43 -6.35 0.07
N VAL A 91 -1.38 -5.44 -0.10
CA VAL A 91 -2.78 -5.68 0.22
C VAL A 91 -3.44 -6.22 -1.03
N THR A 92 -3.96 -7.43 -0.95
CA THR A 92 -4.68 -8.02 -2.05
C THR A 92 -5.95 -8.64 -1.49
N GLN A 93 -6.66 -9.41 -2.30
CA GLN A 93 -7.86 -10.05 -1.81
C GLN A 93 -7.94 -11.46 -2.36
N GLU A 94 -8.52 -12.35 -1.54
CA GLU A 94 -8.76 -13.71 -1.93
C GLU A 94 -10.14 -14.08 -1.43
N ALA A 95 -10.98 -14.59 -2.31
CA ALA A 95 -12.36 -14.94 -1.96
C ALA A 95 -13.11 -13.75 -1.36
N GLY A 96 -12.81 -12.55 -1.85
CA GLY A 96 -13.48 -11.35 -1.38
C GLY A 96 -12.97 -10.79 -0.08
N GLN A 97 -11.97 -11.41 0.53
CA GLN A 97 -11.43 -10.95 1.79
C GLN A 97 -10.05 -10.35 1.60
N ILE A 98 -9.78 -9.29 2.35
CA ILE A 98 -8.49 -8.62 2.26
C ILE A 98 -7.42 -9.49 2.89
N VAL A 99 -6.32 -9.67 2.17
CA VAL A 99 -5.20 -10.49 2.60
C VAL A 99 -3.94 -9.64 2.48
N ILE A 100 -3.06 -9.75 3.47
CA ILE A 100 -1.79 -9.03 3.46
C ILE A 100 -0.69 -10.03 3.18
N LYS A 101 0.09 -9.77 2.14
CA LYS A 101 1.26 -10.59 1.81
C LYS A 101 2.50 -9.76 2.01
N SER A 102 3.56 -10.42 2.45
CA SER A 102 4.81 -9.70 2.65
C SER A 102 5.97 -10.60 2.22
N TRP A 103 7.02 -9.96 1.77
CA TRP A 103 8.23 -10.70 1.45
C TRP A 103 9.40 -9.76 1.61
N ARG A 104 10.54 -10.37 1.87
CA ARG A 104 11.73 -9.58 2.08
C ARG A 104 12.36 -9.25 0.75
N ARG A 105 12.84 -8.04 0.63
CA ARG A 105 13.53 -7.62 -0.54
C ARG A 105 14.89 -8.32 -0.60
N THR A 106 15.21 -8.94 -1.73
CA THR A 106 16.51 -9.57 -1.90
C THR A 106 17.38 -8.70 -2.77
N GLU A 107 18.65 -8.78 -2.53
CA GLU A 107 19.59 -7.95 -3.27
C GLU A 107 20.12 -8.64 -4.48
#